data_41b57f19e4b55f5136412ebe2f3773c1
#
_entry.id   41b57f19e4b55f5136412ebe2f3773c1
#
_cell.length_a   1.000
_cell.length_b   1.000
_cell.length_c   1.000
_cell.angle_alpha   90.00
_cell.angle_beta   90.00
_cell.angle_gamma   90.00
#
_symmetry.space_group_name_H-M   'P 1'
#
loop_
_entity.id
_entity.type
_entity.pdbx_description
1 polymer ?
#
loop_
_entity_poly.entity_id
_entity_poly.type
_entity_poly.pdbx_seq_one_letter_code
_entity_poly.pdbx_strand_id
1 'polypeptide(L)'
;MQRLIDGVHQFRREEFAQHRELFARLAREGQRPHALFITCSDSRVVAELITRSKPGDLFVVKNAGNIVPPNHVAGPANPTAAAIELAVQHLGVTDEIGRAHV
;
A
#
# COMPACT_ATOMS: atom_id res chain seq x y z
N MET A 1 23.26 5.43 2.83
CA MET A 1 22.65 5.13 1.50
C MET A 1 23.09 3.77 0.95
N GLN A 2 24.38 3.44 1.06
CA GLN A 2 24.88 2.14 0.58
C GLN A 2 24.13 0.96 1.19
N ARG A 3 23.81 1.03 2.48
CA ARG A 3 23.04 -0.01 3.16
C ARG A 3 21.67 -0.26 2.52
N LEU A 4 21.01 0.79 2.05
CA LEU A 4 19.71 0.66 1.38
C LEU A 4 19.86 0.04 -0.01
N ILE A 5 20.91 0.40 -0.72
CA ILE A 5 21.21 -0.18 -2.03
C ILE A 5 21.51 -1.68 -1.88
N ASP A 6 22.30 -2.03 -0.89
CA ASP A 6 22.58 -3.43 -0.58
C ASP A 6 21.33 -4.20 -0.23
N GLY A 7 20.39 -3.55 0.49
CA GLY A 7 19.09 -4.11 0.82
C GLY A 7 18.26 -4.43 -0.42
N VAL A 8 18.27 -3.57 -1.44
CA VAL A 8 17.59 -3.84 -2.71
C VAL A 8 18.16 -5.07 -3.40
N HIS A 9 19.48 -5.18 -3.43
CA HIS A 9 20.13 -6.34 -4.04
C HIS A 9 19.80 -7.64 -3.29
N GLN A 10 19.80 -7.58 -1.97
CA GLN A 10 19.45 -8.73 -1.13
C GLN A 10 17.99 -9.13 -1.32
N PHE A 11 17.08 -8.16 -1.37
CA PHE A 11 15.67 -8.40 -1.67
C PHE A 11 15.49 -9.16 -2.98
N ARG A 12 16.20 -8.75 -4.02
CA ARG A 12 16.12 -9.42 -5.33
C ARG A 12 16.60 -10.87 -5.28
N ARG A 13 17.63 -11.15 -4.48
CA ARG A 13 18.17 -12.50 -4.36
C ARG A 13 17.34 -13.42 -3.46
N GLU A 14 16.71 -12.86 -2.43
CA GLU A 14 16.07 -13.64 -1.37
C GLU A 14 14.54 -13.50 -1.39
N GLU A 15 14.00 -12.38 -0.91
CA GLU A 15 12.57 -12.24 -0.74
C GLU A 15 11.80 -12.26 -2.06
N PHE A 16 12.31 -11.58 -3.08
CA PHE A 16 11.68 -11.60 -4.40
C PHE A 16 11.65 -13.02 -4.97
N ALA A 17 12.74 -13.77 -4.79
CA ALA A 17 12.80 -15.16 -5.25
C ALA A 17 11.76 -16.04 -4.55
N GLN A 18 11.54 -15.83 -3.24
CA GLN A 18 10.54 -16.56 -2.46
C GLN A 18 9.11 -16.25 -2.92
N HIS A 19 8.87 -15.04 -3.41
CA HIS A 19 7.54 -14.57 -3.85
C HIS A 19 7.42 -14.47 -5.37
N ARG A 20 8.31 -15.10 -6.11
CA ARG A 20 8.37 -14.97 -7.59
C ARG A 20 7.03 -15.30 -8.26
N GLU A 21 6.41 -16.38 -7.88
CA GLU A 21 5.13 -16.79 -8.45
C GLU A 21 4.01 -15.79 -8.11
N LEU A 22 4.01 -15.29 -6.87
CA LEU A 22 3.04 -14.29 -6.45
C LEU A 22 3.18 -13.01 -7.26
N PHE A 23 4.39 -12.48 -7.39
CA PHE A 23 4.63 -11.27 -8.18
C PHE A 23 4.29 -11.48 -9.67
N ALA A 24 4.63 -12.64 -10.22
CA ALA A 24 4.29 -12.95 -11.61
C ALA A 24 2.78 -12.99 -11.83
N ARG A 25 2.03 -13.57 -10.90
CA ARG A 25 0.57 -13.60 -10.96
C ARG A 25 -0.02 -12.19 -10.84
N LEU A 26 0.48 -11.38 -9.90
CA LEU A 26 0.01 -10.00 -9.73
C LEU A 26 0.28 -9.15 -10.98
N ALA A 27 1.43 -9.35 -11.63
CA ALA A 27 1.75 -8.65 -12.87
C ALA A 27 0.84 -9.06 -14.01
N ARG A 28 0.48 -10.34 -14.09
CA ARG A 28 -0.34 -10.91 -15.18
C ARG A 28 -1.83 -10.63 -14.97
N GLU A 29 -2.33 -10.81 -13.76
CA GLU A 29 -3.75 -10.75 -13.45
C GLU A 29 -4.20 -9.43 -12.82
N GLY A 30 -3.24 -8.58 -12.41
CA GLY A 30 -3.52 -7.36 -11.67
C GLY A 30 -3.71 -7.62 -10.19
N GLN A 31 -3.91 -6.55 -9.43
CA GLN A 31 -4.06 -6.63 -7.99
C GLN A 31 -5.53 -6.67 -7.57
N ARG A 32 -5.82 -7.40 -6.51
CA ARG A 32 -7.13 -7.44 -5.85
C ARG A 32 -6.93 -7.38 -4.35
N PRO A 33 -6.56 -6.22 -3.80
CA PRO A 33 -6.30 -6.08 -2.37
C PRO A 33 -7.57 -6.31 -1.55
N HIS A 34 -7.39 -6.85 -0.36
CA HIS A 34 -8.51 -7.09 0.57
C HIS A 34 -8.99 -5.79 1.19
N ALA A 35 -8.08 -4.86 1.45
CA ALA A 35 -8.40 -3.64 2.16
C ALA A 35 -7.61 -2.45 1.64
N LEU A 36 -8.22 -1.27 1.76
CA LEU A 36 -7.55 0.02 1.64
C LEU A 36 -7.02 0.38 3.04
N PHE A 37 -5.73 0.63 3.13
CA PHE A 37 -5.08 0.97 4.40
C PHE A 37 -4.52 2.39 4.30
N ILE A 38 -5.16 3.34 4.98
CA ILE A 38 -4.72 4.74 5.03
C ILE A 38 -3.93 4.96 6.30
N THR A 39 -2.67 5.32 6.17
CA THR A 39 -1.78 5.41 7.32
C THR A 39 -0.88 6.63 7.26
N CYS A 40 -0.31 6.99 8.40
CA CYS A 40 0.67 8.07 8.49
C CYS A 40 1.96 7.69 7.78
N SER A 41 2.61 8.68 7.20
CA SER A 41 3.95 8.53 6.60
C SER A 41 5.06 8.32 7.64
N ASP A 42 4.73 8.34 8.91
CA ASP A 42 5.66 8.03 10.01
C ASP A 42 6.39 6.71 9.71
N SER A 43 7.73 6.76 9.75
CA SER A 43 8.56 5.62 9.37
C SER A 43 8.39 4.39 10.26
N ARG A 44 7.77 4.56 11.43
CA ARG A 44 7.47 3.45 12.35
C ARG A 44 6.24 2.66 11.94
N VAL A 45 5.41 3.22 11.06
CA VAL A 45 4.19 2.55 10.59
C VAL A 45 4.49 1.83 9.28
N VAL A 46 4.56 0.52 9.35
CA VAL A 46 4.77 -0.35 8.18
C VAL A 46 3.53 -1.26 8.08
N ALA A 47 2.60 -0.88 7.21
CA ALA A 47 1.28 -1.51 7.12
C ALA A 47 1.37 -3.03 6.92
N GLU A 48 2.20 -3.47 6.01
CA GLU A 48 2.35 -4.89 5.67
C GLU A 48 2.95 -5.67 6.85
N LEU A 49 3.88 -5.06 7.58
CA LEU A 49 4.51 -5.72 8.72
C LEU A 49 3.53 -5.93 9.86
N ILE A 50 2.77 -4.88 10.23
CA ILE A 50 1.85 -4.95 11.37
C ILE A 50 0.62 -5.80 11.09
N THR A 51 0.26 -6.00 9.83
CA THR A 51 -0.85 -6.87 9.43
C THR A 51 -0.41 -8.25 8.98
N ARG A 52 0.90 -8.47 8.88
CA ARG A 52 1.48 -9.71 8.35
C ARG A 52 0.95 -10.02 6.96
N SER A 53 0.83 -9.00 6.15
CA SER A 53 0.29 -9.10 4.78
C SER A 53 1.37 -9.44 3.77
N LYS A 54 0.95 -10.05 2.69
CA LYS A 54 1.79 -10.37 1.53
C LYS A 54 1.61 -9.29 0.45
N PRO A 55 2.54 -9.20 -0.50
CA PRO A 55 2.33 -8.34 -1.66
C PRO A 55 0.98 -8.59 -2.31
N GLY A 56 0.23 -7.53 -2.59
CA GLY A 56 -1.09 -7.60 -3.18
C GLY A 56 -2.25 -7.62 -2.19
N ASP A 57 -2.00 -7.87 -0.90
CA ASP A 57 -3.07 -7.97 0.10
C ASP A 57 -3.68 -6.61 0.44
N LEU A 58 -2.85 -5.57 0.50
CA LEU A 58 -3.29 -4.23 0.91
C LEU A 58 -3.04 -3.21 -0.20
N PHE A 59 -3.96 -2.26 -0.33
CA PHE A 59 -3.75 -1.04 -1.10
C PHE A 59 -3.44 0.07 -0.10
N VAL A 60 -2.17 0.50 -0.03
CA VAL A 60 -1.69 1.37 1.03
C VAL A 60 -1.58 2.81 0.56
N VAL A 61 -2.16 3.72 1.33
CA VAL A 61 -2.03 5.17 1.13
C VAL A 61 -1.34 5.75 2.35
N LYS A 62 -0.22 6.43 2.14
CA LYS A 62 0.51 7.11 3.22
C LYS A 62 0.51 8.61 2.98
N ASN A 63 0.18 9.36 4.03
CA ASN A 63 0.34 10.80 4.04
C ASN A 63 0.68 11.28 5.45
N ALA A 64 1.10 12.53 5.59
CA ALA A 64 1.41 13.09 6.90
C ALA A 64 0.12 13.18 7.73
N GLY A 65 0.06 12.42 8.83
CA GLY A 65 -1.07 12.41 9.74
C GLY A 65 -2.26 11.57 9.32
N ASN A 66 -2.14 10.73 8.30
CA ASN A 66 -3.21 9.89 7.74
C ASN A 66 -4.52 10.66 7.50
N ILE A 67 -4.42 11.83 6.90
CA ILE A 67 -5.53 12.75 6.67
C ILE A 67 -6.37 12.30 5.47
N VAL A 68 -7.69 12.28 5.66
CA VAL A 68 -8.64 12.08 4.56
C VAL A 68 -9.49 13.35 4.48
N PRO A 69 -9.23 14.24 3.51
CA PRO A 69 -10.00 15.48 3.40
C PRO A 69 -11.42 15.18 2.92
N PRO A 70 -12.41 16.02 3.29
CA PRO A 70 -13.77 15.89 2.78
C PRO A 70 -13.79 15.94 1.25
N ASN A 71 -14.63 15.13 0.63
CA ASN A 71 -14.68 15.00 -0.82
C ASN A 71 -14.97 16.33 -1.53
N HIS A 72 -15.83 17.18 -0.96
CA HIS A 72 -16.19 18.47 -1.55
C HIS A 72 -15.03 19.50 -1.48
N VAL A 73 -14.06 19.28 -0.62
CA VAL A 73 -12.88 20.16 -0.47
C VAL A 73 -11.68 19.60 -1.23
N ALA A 74 -11.65 18.28 -1.39
CA ALA A 74 -10.48 17.59 -1.95
C ALA A 74 -10.17 17.97 -3.39
N GLY A 75 -11.19 18.15 -4.21
CA GLY A 75 -11.02 18.45 -5.62
C GLY A 75 -10.36 17.32 -6.42
N PRO A 76 -10.28 17.46 -7.76
CA PRO A 76 -9.79 16.38 -8.62
C PRO A 76 -8.28 16.14 -8.52
N ALA A 77 -7.53 17.07 -7.93
CA ALA A 77 -6.08 16.97 -7.80
C ALA A 77 -5.63 16.34 -6.47
N ASN A 78 -6.56 15.89 -5.63
CA ASN A 78 -6.21 15.30 -4.34
C ASN A 78 -5.78 13.83 -4.48
N PRO A 79 -4.52 13.49 -4.20
CA PRO A 79 -4.03 12.12 -4.38
C PRO A 79 -4.71 11.10 -3.47
N THR A 80 -5.07 11.48 -2.25
CA THR A 80 -5.75 10.57 -1.31
C THR A 80 -7.15 10.24 -1.80
N ALA A 81 -7.91 11.25 -2.26
CA ALA A 81 -9.23 11.03 -2.83
C ALA A 81 -9.17 10.16 -4.07
N ALA A 82 -8.20 10.39 -4.95
CA ALA A 82 -8.00 9.58 -6.15
C ALA A 82 -7.67 8.12 -5.79
N ALA A 83 -6.87 7.88 -4.77
CA ALA A 83 -6.52 6.54 -4.32
C ALA A 83 -7.74 5.81 -3.74
N ILE A 84 -8.57 6.49 -2.96
CA ILE A 84 -9.81 5.92 -2.42
C ILE A 84 -10.75 5.53 -3.56
N GLU A 85 -10.93 6.41 -4.53
CA GLU A 85 -11.78 6.15 -5.69
C GLU A 85 -11.29 4.93 -6.47
N LEU A 86 -9.99 4.84 -6.73
CA LEU A 86 -9.41 3.70 -7.41
C LEU A 86 -9.64 2.40 -6.63
N ALA A 87 -9.37 2.42 -5.34
CA ALA A 87 -9.52 1.23 -4.49
C ALA A 87 -10.96 0.72 -4.46
N VAL A 88 -11.92 1.62 -4.24
CA VAL A 88 -13.32 1.24 -4.07
C VAL A 88 -13.98 0.92 -5.42
N GLN A 89 -13.79 1.77 -6.43
CA GLN A 89 -14.52 1.64 -7.69
C GLN A 89 -13.87 0.68 -8.67
N HIS A 90 -12.55 0.56 -8.68
CA HIS A 90 -11.83 -0.22 -9.68
C HIS A 90 -11.18 -1.48 -9.14
N LEU A 91 -10.74 -1.48 -7.88
CA LEU A 91 -10.09 -2.64 -7.29
C LEU A 91 -11.03 -3.49 -6.43
N GLY A 92 -12.25 -3.04 -6.19
CA GLY A 92 -13.25 -3.81 -5.47
C GLY A 92 -13.00 -3.99 -3.99
N VAL A 93 -12.25 -3.06 -3.37
CA VAL A 93 -11.97 -3.09 -1.94
C VAL A 93 -13.26 -2.88 -1.15
N THR A 94 -13.48 -3.74 -0.14
CA THR A 94 -14.68 -3.68 0.71
C THR A 94 -14.41 -3.13 2.10
N ASP A 95 -13.16 -3.10 2.52
CA ASP A 95 -12.77 -2.68 3.87
C ASP A 95 -11.75 -1.54 3.81
N GLU A 96 -11.90 -0.58 4.71
CA GLU A 96 -11.01 0.56 4.81
C GLU A 96 -10.51 0.69 6.24
N ILE A 97 -9.20 0.78 6.40
CA ILE A 97 -8.54 0.84 7.70
C ILE A 97 -7.70 2.10 7.79
N GLY A 98 -7.86 2.85 8.88
CA GLY A 98 -7.03 4.01 9.18
C GLY A 98 -6.14 3.76 10.38
N ARG A 99 -4.85 4.16 10.30
CA ARG A 99 -3.93 4.01 11.42
C ARG A 99 -2.83 5.06 11.40
N ALA A 100 -2.71 5.79 12.50
CA ALA A 100 -1.70 6.84 12.68
C ALA A 100 -0.43 6.33 13.37
N HIS A 101 -0.56 5.38 14.29
CA HIS A 101 0.54 4.88 15.13
C HIS A 101 0.57 3.35 15.13
N VAL A 102 1.71 2.81 15.53
CA VAL A 102 1.92 1.38 15.65
C VAL A 102 1.07 0.75 16.79
#